data_ba7ccc9d3aaee0bb8b13c2f1f3ac31ba
#
_entry.id   ba7ccc9d3aaee0bb8b13c2f1f3ac31ba
#
_cell.length_a   1.000
_cell.length_b   1.000
_cell.length_c   1.000
_cell.angle_alpha   90.00
_cell.angle_beta   90.00
_cell.angle_gamma   90.00
#
_symmetry.space_group_name_H-M   'P 1'
#
loop_
_entity.id
_entity.type
_entity.pdbx_description
1 polymer ?
#
loop_
_entity_poly.entity_id
_entity_poly.type
_entity_poly.pdbx_seq_one_letter_code
_entity_poly.pdbx_strand_id
1 'polypeptide(L)'
;YDEWKNIIYTFSEKFKEYILETGEKAKLPLGLGEFSIVKKKRKKIKKDKDGREFINLPVDWKKTREKGKIIYNFNYDTEPYYFGWVWFKRSTRIRHSILWYFKPCRNTSRLLAHYIKADPKYQHIYREWQI
;
A
#
# COMPACT_ATOMS: atom_id res chain seq x y z
N TYR A 1 -3.00 32.01 5.73
CA TYR A 1 -3.48 30.63 6.07
C TYR A 1 -3.89 29.84 4.83
N ASP A 2 -4.68 30.42 3.92
CA ASP A 2 -5.15 29.74 2.71
C ASP A 2 -4.03 29.46 1.71
N GLU A 3 -3.09 30.40 1.51
CA GLU A 3 -1.90 30.20 0.68
C GLU A 3 -1.04 29.04 1.21
N TRP A 4 -0.82 28.99 2.51
CA TRP A 4 -0.06 27.95 3.19
C TRP A 4 -0.70 26.58 3.01
N LYS A 5 -2.00 26.51 3.19
CA LYS A 5 -2.80 25.30 2.96
C LYS A 5 -2.70 24.82 1.50
N ASN A 6 -2.82 25.73 0.55
CA ASN A 6 -2.69 25.43 -0.89
C ASN A 6 -1.30 24.89 -1.25
N ILE A 7 -0.24 25.45 -0.67
CA ILE A 7 1.14 24.98 -0.86
C ILE A 7 1.27 23.53 -0.36
N ILE A 8 0.77 23.22 0.83
CA ILE A 8 0.84 21.87 1.40
C ILE A 8 0.05 20.87 0.55
N TYR A 9 -1.15 21.22 0.11
CA TYR A 9 -1.96 20.34 -0.74
C TYR A 9 -1.32 20.10 -2.09
N THR A 10 -0.81 21.13 -2.73
CA THR A 10 -0.12 21.02 -4.02
C THR A 10 1.13 20.16 -3.90
N PHE A 11 1.93 20.36 -2.86
CA PHE A 11 3.10 19.52 -2.58
C PHE A 11 2.69 18.05 -2.40
N SER A 12 1.67 17.78 -1.59
CA SER A 12 1.19 16.41 -1.33
C SER A 12 0.71 15.71 -2.60
N GLU A 13 -0.02 16.41 -3.46
CA GLU A 13 -0.49 15.87 -4.73
C GLU A 13 0.68 15.54 -5.69
N LYS A 14 1.62 16.46 -5.85
CA LYS A 14 2.81 16.26 -6.68
C LYS A 14 3.72 15.15 -6.15
N PHE A 15 3.84 15.05 -4.84
CA PHE A 15 4.60 14.01 -4.17
C PHE A 15 4.00 12.63 -4.42
N LYS A 16 2.68 12.49 -4.30
CA LYS A 16 1.95 11.26 -4.61
C LYS A 16 2.09 10.87 -6.08
N GLU A 17 1.90 11.81 -6.99
CA GLU A 17 2.05 11.57 -8.43
C GLU A 17 3.44 11.06 -8.78
N TYR A 18 4.48 11.67 -8.24
CA TYR A 18 5.85 11.23 -8.46
C TYR A 18 6.07 9.77 -8.04
N ILE A 19 5.62 9.39 -6.86
CA ILE A 19 5.75 8.01 -6.36
C ILE A 19 4.93 7.04 -7.22
N LEU A 20 3.71 7.41 -7.59
CA LEU A 20 2.81 6.56 -8.39
C LEU A 20 3.36 6.32 -9.79
N GLU A 21 3.92 7.33 -10.43
CA GLU A 21 4.42 7.25 -11.81
C GLU A 21 5.80 6.59 -11.92
N THR A 22 6.68 6.84 -10.96
CA THR A 22 8.07 6.36 -11.01
C THR A 22 8.31 5.08 -10.23
N GLY A 23 7.52 4.81 -9.19
CA GLY A 23 7.76 3.71 -8.25
C GLY A 23 9.01 3.87 -7.39
N GLU A 24 9.68 5.01 -7.44
CA GLU A 24 10.88 5.30 -6.67
C GLU A 24 10.57 5.82 -5.27
N LYS A 25 11.56 5.72 -4.37
CA LYS A 25 11.46 6.34 -3.05
C LYS A 25 11.53 7.85 -3.16
N ALA A 26 10.57 8.55 -2.60
CA ALA A 26 10.57 10.01 -2.53
C ALA A 26 10.92 10.46 -1.12
N LYS A 27 11.92 11.31 -1.01
CA LYS A 27 12.44 11.82 0.25
C LYS A 27 11.66 13.06 0.69
N LEU A 28 11.18 13.04 1.91
CA LEU A 28 10.59 14.21 2.55
C LEU A 28 11.68 15.15 3.08
N PRO A 29 11.42 16.47 3.07
CA PRO A 29 12.34 17.44 3.67
C PRO A 29 12.43 17.28 5.19
N LEU A 30 13.39 17.98 5.79
CA LEU A 30 13.55 18.07 7.25
C LEU A 30 13.79 16.75 7.97
N GLY A 31 14.29 15.73 7.30
CA GLY A 31 14.57 14.43 7.91
C GLY A 31 13.32 13.65 8.31
N LEU A 32 12.22 13.85 7.59
CA LEU A 32 10.96 13.13 7.81
C LEU A 32 10.94 11.73 7.21
N GLY A 33 12.03 11.30 6.56
CA GLY A 33 12.15 9.99 5.95
C GLY A 33 11.73 9.92 4.50
N GLU A 34 11.44 8.73 4.04
CA GLU A 34 11.11 8.46 2.64
C GLU A 34 9.78 7.73 2.54
N PHE A 35 9.07 7.93 1.44
CA PHE A 35 7.86 7.19 1.10
C PHE A 35 8.01 6.49 -0.23
N SER A 36 7.40 5.33 -0.36
CA SER A 36 7.23 4.64 -1.63
C SER A 36 6.07 3.66 -1.57
N ILE A 37 5.81 3.03 -2.71
CA ILE A 37 4.88 1.92 -2.81
C ILE A 37 5.67 0.63 -2.75
N VAL A 38 5.30 -0.27 -1.85
CA VAL A 38 5.94 -1.56 -1.68
C VAL A 38 5.07 -2.64 -2.30
N LYS A 39 5.67 -3.46 -3.13
CA LYS A 39 5.10 -4.67 -3.69
C LYS A 39 5.43 -5.84 -2.78
N LYS A 40 4.42 -6.56 -2.32
CA LYS A 40 4.58 -7.72 -1.46
C LYS A 40 3.88 -8.93 -2.03
N LYS A 41 4.53 -10.07 -1.96
CA LYS A 41 3.95 -11.33 -2.39
C LYS A 41 2.95 -11.83 -1.34
N ARG A 42 1.73 -12.13 -1.77
CA ARG A 42 0.69 -12.66 -0.90
C ARG A 42 0.91 -14.14 -0.65
N LYS A 43 0.90 -14.53 0.62
CA LYS A 43 0.84 -15.93 1.00
C LYS A 43 -0.64 -16.36 1.05
N LYS A 44 -1.03 -17.27 0.17
CA LYS A 44 -2.41 -17.79 0.13
C LYS A 44 -2.72 -18.69 1.33
N ILE A 45 -1.73 -19.47 1.76
CA ILE A 45 -1.84 -20.43 2.86
C ILE A 45 -0.92 -19.99 3.98
N LYS A 46 -1.45 -19.92 5.19
CA LYS A 46 -0.68 -19.68 6.43
C LYS A 46 -0.87 -20.86 7.39
N LYS A 47 0.10 -21.03 8.29
CA LYS A 47 0.03 -21.96 9.40
C LYS A 47 -0.25 -21.23 10.69
N ASP A 48 -1.12 -21.79 11.54
CA ASP A 48 -1.36 -21.30 12.89
C ASP A 48 -0.25 -21.80 13.86
N LYS A 49 -0.41 -21.50 15.15
CA LYS A 49 0.54 -21.93 16.19
C LYS A 49 0.61 -23.45 16.36
N ASP A 50 -0.42 -24.17 15.98
CA ASP A 50 -0.54 -25.63 16.08
C ASP A 50 -0.10 -26.33 14.79
N GLY A 51 0.37 -25.59 13.80
CA GLY A 51 0.82 -26.11 12.51
C GLY A 51 -0.30 -26.41 11.52
N ARG A 52 -1.55 -26.04 11.82
CA ARG A 52 -2.69 -26.21 10.90
C ARG A 52 -2.64 -25.16 9.80
N GLU A 53 -2.85 -25.60 8.57
CA GLU A 53 -2.90 -24.71 7.42
C GLU A 53 -4.29 -24.09 7.26
N PHE A 54 -4.34 -22.79 6.99
CA PHE A 54 -5.56 -22.06 6.69
C PHE A 54 -5.38 -21.09 5.52
N ILE A 55 -6.47 -20.78 4.85
CA ILE A 55 -6.47 -19.86 3.71
C ILE A 55 -6.44 -18.42 4.22
N ASN A 56 -5.41 -17.68 3.84
CA ASN A 56 -5.19 -16.29 4.25
C ASN A 56 -5.79 -15.29 3.22
N LEU A 57 -7.03 -15.50 2.85
CA LEU A 57 -7.77 -14.62 1.95
C LEU A 57 -9.05 -14.14 2.63
N PRO A 58 -9.48 -12.90 2.38
CA PRO A 58 -10.76 -12.43 2.90
C PRO A 58 -11.92 -13.21 2.26
N VAL A 59 -12.94 -13.48 3.05
CA VAL A 59 -14.14 -14.16 2.58
C VAL A 59 -15.06 -13.17 1.87
N ASP A 60 -15.55 -13.54 0.71
CA ASP A 60 -16.62 -12.81 0.03
C ASP A 60 -17.97 -13.24 0.61
N TRP A 61 -18.42 -12.53 1.62
CA TRP A 61 -19.65 -12.86 2.34
C TRP A 61 -20.91 -12.81 1.47
N LYS A 62 -20.95 -11.97 0.47
CA LYS A 62 -22.09 -11.89 -0.45
C LYS A 62 -22.21 -13.17 -1.28
N LYS A 63 -21.16 -13.55 -1.96
CA LYS A 63 -21.13 -14.79 -2.76
C LYS A 63 -21.25 -16.05 -1.90
N THR A 64 -20.69 -16.03 -0.69
CA THR A 64 -20.80 -17.15 0.24
C THR A 64 -22.25 -17.39 0.65
N ARG A 65 -23.02 -16.34 0.92
CA ARG A 65 -24.46 -16.45 1.24
C ARG A 65 -25.28 -16.92 0.05
N GLU A 66 -24.98 -16.44 -1.14
CA GLU A 66 -25.70 -16.84 -2.38
C GLU A 66 -25.46 -18.31 -2.74
N LYS A 67 -24.27 -18.83 -2.54
CA LYS A 67 -23.87 -20.18 -2.99
C LYS A 67 -23.86 -21.23 -1.89
N GLY A 68 -24.06 -20.88 -0.63
CA GLY A 68 -24.07 -21.79 0.52
C GLY A 68 -22.74 -22.45 0.85
N LYS A 69 -21.61 -21.99 0.28
CA LYS A 69 -20.25 -22.46 0.56
C LYS A 69 -19.29 -21.27 0.67
N ILE A 70 -18.21 -21.44 1.44
CA ILE A 70 -17.23 -20.37 1.62
C ILE A 70 -16.52 -20.05 0.30
N ILE A 71 -16.62 -18.78 -0.13
CA ILE A 71 -15.95 -18.27 -1.31
C ILE A 71 -15.00 -17.15 -0.85
N TYR A 72 -13.74 -17.24 -1.29
CA TYR A 72 -12.72 -16.28 -0.96
C TYR A 72 -12.63 -15.19 -2.02
N ASN A 73 -12.31 -13.98 -1.57
CA ASN A 73 -12.11 -12.84 -2.46
C ASN A 73 -10.68 -12.86 -3.01
N PHE A 74 -10.55 -13.12 -4.30
CA PHE A 74 -9.29 -13.08 -5.03
C PHE A 74 -9.14 -11.73 -5.74
N ASN A 75 -7.96 -11.14 -5.65
CA ASN A 75 -7.62 -10.01 -6.48
C ASN A 75 -6.95 -10.51 -7.77
N TYR A 76 -7.74 -10.67 -8.82
CA TYR A 76 -7.26 -11.18 -10.11
C TYR A 76 -6.30 -10.23 -10.83
N ASP A 77 -6.42 -8.91 -10.57
CA ASP A 77 -5.60 -7.91 -11.25
C ASP A 77 -4.14 -7.91 -10.76
N THR A 78 -3.93 -8.27 -9.50
CA THR A 78 -2.62 -8.14 -8.84
C THR A 78 -2.09 -9.44 -8.24
N GLU A 79 -2.77 -10.56 -8.43
CA GLU A 79 -2.32 -11.84 -7.89
C GLU A 79 -0.98 -12.28 -8.54
N PRO A 80 0.00 -12.73 -7.76
CA PRO A 80 0.01 -13.02 -6.32
C PRO A 80 0.45 -11.87 -5.43
N TYR A 81 0.51 -10.67 -5.91
CA TYR A 81 1.05 -9.52 -5.18
C TYR A 81 -0.04 -8.59 -4.64
N TYR A 82 0.32 -7.86 -3.60
CA TYR A 82 -0.43 -6.71 -3.13
C TYR A 82 0.51 -5.51 -2.96
N PHE A 83 -0.04 -4.31 -3.06
CA PHE A 83 0.69 -3.07 -3.07
C PHE A 83 0.20 -2.16 -1.95
N GLY A 84 1.11 -1.43 -1.35
CA GLY A 84 0.76 -0.51 -0.28
C GLY A 84 1.74 0.63 -0.14
N TRP A 85 1.25 1.75 0.36
CA TRP A 85 2.07 2.90 0.72
C TRP A 85 2.83 2.61 2.00
N VAL A 86 4.12 2.89 2.03
CA VAL A 86 4.99 2.65 3.17
C VAL A 86 5.86 3.86 3.46
N TRP A 87 5.97 4.19 4.74
CA TRP A 87 6.90 5.17 5.25
C TRP A 87 8.18 4.47 5.74
N PHE A 88 9.30 4.80 5.10
CA PHE A 88 10.61 4.26 5.46
C PHE A 88 11.25 5.16 6.52
N LYS A 89 11.31 4.68 7.74
CA LYS A 89 11.75 5.45 8.91
C LYS A 89 13.26 5.41 9.16
N ARG A 90 14.01 4.56 8.48
CA ARG A 90 15.46 4.40 8.74
C ARG A 90 16.28 5.69 8.57
N SER A 91 15.86 6.55 7.67
CA SER A 91 16.49 7.85 7.41
C SER A 91 15.88 9.02 8.18
N THR A 92 14.93 8.77 9.08
CA THR A 92 14.26 9.83 9.85
C THR A 92 15.17 10.37 10.94
N ARG A 93 15.06 11.68 11.16
CA ARG A 93 15.70 12.38 12.29
C ARG A 93 14.72 12.74 13.39
N ILE A 94 13.53 12.18 13.35
CA ILE A 94 12.48 12.45 14.32
C ILE A 94 12.77 11.68 15.60
N ARG A 95 12.72 12.38 16.74
CA ARG A 95 12.78 11.74 18.05
C ARG A 95 11.60 10.79 18.23
N HIS A 96 11.86 9.63 18.84
CA HIS A 96 10.83 8.63 19.12
C HIS A 96 10.04 8.20 17.87
N SER A 97 10.73 8.05 16.73
CA SER A 97 10.09 7.65 15.46
C SER A 97 9.31 6.35 15.55
N ILE A 98 9.62 5.49 16.52
CA ILE A 98 8.91 4.23 16.80
C ILE A 98 7.45 4.47 17.20
N LEU A 99 7.17 5.59 17.87
CA LEU A 99 5.82 5.94 18.33
C LEU A 99 4.92 6.44 17.20
N TRP A 100 5.50 6.82 16.09
CA TRP A 100 4.78 7.37 14.96
C TRP A 100 4.60 6.30 13.88
N TYR A 101 3.41 6.25 13.32
CA TYR A 101 3.11 5.38 12.19
C TYR A 101 2.36 6.15 11.11
N PHE A 102 2.46 5.66 9.90
CA PHE A 102 1.77 6.20 8.74
C PHE A 102 0.61 5.29 8.35
N LYS A 103 -0.53 5.90 8.13
CA LYS A 103 -1.69 5.24 7.54
C LYS A 103 -2.19 6.09 6.38
N PRO A 104 -2.19 5.59 5.15
CA PRO A 104 -2.71 6.33 4.02
C PRO A 104 -4.20 6.57 4.19
N CYS A 105 -4.67 7.74 3.77
CA CYS A 105 -6.11 8.00 3.71
C CYS A 105 -6.78 7.16 2.61
N ARG A 106 -8.09 7.06 2.67
CA ARG A 106 -8.87 6.25 1.74
C ARG A 106 -8.66 6.67 0.28
N ASN A 107 -8.62 7.97 0.01
CA ASN A 107 -8.41 8.49 -1.35
C ASN A 107 -7.03 8.11 -1.90
N THR A 108 -5.99 8.17 -1.09
CA THR A 108 -4.62 7.77 -1.48
C THR A 108 -4.54 6.27 -1.79
N SER A 109 -5.17 5.44 -0.97
CA SER A 109 -5.23 4.00 -1.21
C SER A 109 -6.01 3.65 -2.48
N ARG A 110 -7.12 4.32 -2.73
CA ARG A 110 -7.93 4.14 -3.95
C ARG A 110 -7.21 4.62 -5.20
N LEU A 111 -6.45 5.69 -5.10
CA LEU A 111 -5.65 6.21 -6.21
C LEU A 111 -4.61 5.19 -6.68
N LEU A 112 -3.91 4.54 -5.74
CA LEU A 112 -2.99 3.44 -6.05
C LEU A 112 -3.71 2.28 -6.77
N ALA A 113 -4.86 1.85 -6.27
CA ALA A 113 -5.66 0.80 -6.91
C ALA A 113 -6.10 1.19 -8.32
N HIS A 114 -6.47 2.45 -8.53
CA HIS A 114 -6.84 2.96 -9.84
C HIS A 114 -5.67 2.91 -10.83
N TYR A 115 -4.48 3.33 -10.44
CA TYR A 115 -3.28 3.25 -11.28
C TYR A 115 -2.95 1.82 -11.69
N ILE A 116 -2.99 0.89 -10.74
CA ILE A 116 -2.68 -0.53 -10.99
C ILE A 116 -3.68 -1.15 -11.98
N LYS A 117 -4.95 -0.82 -11.86
CA LYS A 117 -6.01 -1.35 -12.75
C LYS A 117 -5.99 -0.70 -14.13
N ALA A 118 -5.64 0.57 -14.23
CA ALA A 118 -5.66 1.31 -15.49
C ALA A 118 -4.57 0.85 -16.46
N ASP A 119 -3.37 0.51 -15.95
CA ASP A 119 -2.24 0.11 -16.78
C ASP A 119 -1.40 -0.97 -16.07
N PRO A 120 -1.25 -2.18 -16.67
CA PRO A 120 -0.45 -3.27 -16.09
C PRO A 120 1.02 -2.93 -15.85
N LYS A 121 1.59 -1.94 -16.55
CA LYS A 121 2.98 -1.52 -16.35
C LYS A 121 3.30 -1.08 -14.93
N TYR A 122 2.34 -0.50 -14.20
CA TYR A 122 2.52 -0.04 -12.82
C TYR A 122 2.79 -1.19 -11.85
N GLN A 123 2.30 -2.39 -12.12
CA GLN A 123 2.61 -3.58 -11.32
C GLN A 123 4.09 -3.97 -11.41
N HIS A 124 4.76 -3.60 -12.50
CA HIS A 124 6.18 -3.90 -12.74
C HIS A 124 7.11 -2.77 -12.28
N ILE A 125 6.62 -1.54 -12.22
CA ILE A 125 7.38 -0.38 -11.76
C ILE A 125 7.60 -0.45 -10.25
N TYR A 126 6.58 -0.84 -9.48
CA TYR A 126 6.67 -0.92 -8.02
C TYR A 126 7.56 -2.09 -7.59
N ARG A 127 8.42 -1.84 -6.62
CA ARG A 127 9.48 -2.76 -6.19
C ARG A 127 9.19 -3.41 -4.85
N GLU A 128 9.84 -4.54 -4.62
CA GLU A 128 9.83 -5.23 -3.33
C GLU A 128 10.87 -4.59 -2.40
N TRP A 129 10.62 -3.39 -1.92
CA TRP A 129 11.50 -2.72 -0.98
C TRP A 129 11.54 -3.46 0.37
N GLN A 130 12.71 -3.51 0.99
CA GLN A 130 12.85 -3.93 2.38
C GLN A 130 12.44 -2.78 3.30
N ILE A 131 11.58 -3.09 4.23
CA ILE A 131 11.04 -2.13 5.19
C ILE A 131 11.90 -2.07 6.45
#